data_2c75cbfdd79b2ca2277d15a18cda9f73
#
_entry.id   2c75cbfdd79b2ca2277d15a18cda9f73
#
_cell.length_a   1.000
_cell.length_b   1.000
_cell.length_c   1.000
_cell.angle_alpha   90.00
_cell.angle_beta   90.00
_cell.angle_gamma   90.00
#
_symmetry.space_group_name_H-M   'P 1'
#
loop_
_entity.id
_entity.type
_entity.pdbx_description
1 polymer ?
#
loop_
_entity_poly.entity_id
_entity_poly.type
_entity_poly.pdbx_seq_one_letter_code
_entity_poly.pdbx_strand_id
1 'polypeptide(L)'
;SRGLGDVYKRQNLQLYLCASPNEIRNLERPIYGFDNDMLKLTGVARYDGLKNSDQKQILITPTWRRNIANANVAHVKKGHNEFFKNSEYFRIYNSLINDERLIDEAKKYGYRIIYLLHPAVSSQLEDFDRNDYVELIPAASDMNYEKILTESSLMVTDYSGVQFDFAYQRKPLLYYHPASLPPHYEQSKAYQYDKDAFGPIIDNHKEIVNQLCEYMKNGCEMKPEYVERANKFFAYEDFENCERIFKEIYKLYSDNF
;
A
#
# COMPACT_ATOMS: atom_id res chain seq x y z
N SER A 1 9.29 -4.31 14.36
CA SER A 1 8.31 -4.12 15.45
C SER A 1 8.40 -5.27 16.46
N ARG A 2 9.06 -5.02 17.59
CA ARG A 2 9.19 -6.03 18.67
C ARG A 2 7.84 -6.42 19.31
N GLY A 3 6.77 -5.62 19.13
CA GLY A 3 5.47 -5.85 19.77
C GLY A 3 4.57 -6.88 19.09
N LEU A 4 4.65 -7.03 17.76
CA LEU A 4 3.78 -7.98 17.04
C LEU A 4 4.18 -9.44 17.29
N GLY A 5 5.47 -9.75 17.32
CA GLY A 5 5.96 -11.12 17.60
C GLY A 5 5.52 -11.65 18.98
N ASP A 6 5.51 -10.79 20.01
CA ASP A 6 5.04 -11.17 21.35
C ASP A 6 3.52 -11.33 21.43
N VAL A 7 2.76 -10.58 20.63
CA VAL A 7 1.29 -10.71 20.55
C VAL A 7 0.94 -12.03 19.85
N TYR A 8 1.57 -12.37 18.74
CA TYR A 8 1.34 -13.63 18.03
C TYR A 8 1.74 -14.87 18.85
N LYS A 9 2.84 -14.82 19.61
CA LYS A 9 3.25 -15.92 20.52
C LYS A 9 2.26 -16.15 21.66
N ARG A 10 1.47 -15.17 22.05
CA ARG A 10 0.43 -15.28 23.08
C ARG A 10 -0.93 -15.73 22.53
N GLN A 11 -1.14 -15.64 21.21
CA GLN A 11 -2.31 -16.15 20.53
C GLN A 11 -2.02 -17.60 20.13
N ASN A 12 -2.91 -18.50 20.47
CA ASN A 12 -2.81 -19.90 20.04
C ASN A 12 -3.18 -20.00 18.55
N LEU A 13 -2.31 -19.49 17.68
CA LEU A 13 -2.51 -19.49 16.23
C LEU A 13 -2.36 -20.90 15.71
N GLN A 14 -3.33 -21.34 14.93
CA GLN A 14 -3.30 -22.63 14.24
C GLN A 14 -2.87 -22.51 12.77
N LEU A 15 -3.12 -21.34 12.15
CA LEU A 15 -2.74 -21.07 10.77
C LEU A 15 -2.19 -19.64 10.64
N TYR A 16 -1.17 -19.50 9.81
CA TYR A 16 -0.67 -18.22 9.32
C TYR A 16 -0.66 -18.25 7.78
N LEU A 17 -1.44 -17.37 7.16
CA LEU A 17 -1.67 -17.37 5.72
C LEU A 17 -0.66 -16.46 5.04
N CYS A 18 0.09 -17.01 4.08
CA CYS A 18 1.14 -16.31 3.35
C CYS A 18 0.76 -16.11 1.88
N ALA A 19 1.08 -14.93 1.35
CA ALA A 19 0.85 -14.58 -0.05
C ALA A 19 2.03 -14.98 -0.95
N SER A 20 3.23 -15.15 -0.37
CA SER A 20 4.44 -15.39 -1.15
C SER A 20 5.36 -16.43 -0.52
N PRO A 21 6.14 -17.17 -1.35
CA PRO A 21 7.19 -18.06 -0.84
C PRO A 21 8.27 -17.32 -0.03
N ASN A 22 8.53 -16.05 -0.36
CA ASN A 22 9.49 -15.21 0.39
C ASN A 22 9.00 -14.93 1.80
N GLU A 23 7.70 -14.70 1.96
CA GLU A 23 7.08 -14.50 3.28
C GLU A 23 7.25 -15.73 4.15
N ILE A 24 6.95 -16.94 3.61
CA ILE A 24 7.17 -18.21 4.32
C ILE A 24 8.63 -18.32 4.74
N ARG A 25 9.59 -18.25 3.81
CA ARG A 25 11.02 -18.36 4.12
C ARG A 25 11.49 -17.37 5.20
N ASN A 26 10.91 -16.18 5.24
CA ASN A 26 11.23 -15.20 6.27
C ASN A 26 10.64 -15.61 7.63
N LEU A 27 9.41 -16.12 7.67
CA LEU A 27 8.70 -16.51 8.89
C LEU A 27 9.21 -17.83 9.50
N GLU A 28 9.76 -18.74 8.69
CA GLU A 28 10.44 -19.97 9.14
C GLU A 28 11.69 -19.69 9.98
N ARG A 29 12.21 -18.46 9.97
CA ARG A 29 13.38 -18.10 10.76
C ARG A 29 13.06 -18.23 12.26
N PRO A 30 13.96 -18.86 13.06
CA PRO A 30 13.72 -19.14 14.48
C PRO A 30 13.36 -17.91 15.33
N ILE A 31 13.76 -16.71 14.90
CA ILE A 31 13.47 -15.45 15.59
C ILE A 31 11.97 -15.17 15.70
N TYR A 32 11.14 -15.70 14.78
CA TYR A 32 9.69 -15.51 14.80
C TYR A 32 8.99 -16.56 15.65
N GLY A 33 9.57 -17.75 15.80
CA GLY A 33 9.06 -18.83 16.64
C GLY A 33 7.72 -19.41 16.15
N PHE A 34 7.48 -19.38 14.83
CA PHE A 34 6.37 -20.10 14.22
C PHE A 34 6.76 -21.57 13.99
N ASP A 35 5.79 -22.44 14.16
CA ASP A 35 5.87 -23.81 13.67
C ASP A 35 5.64 -23.81 12.16
N ASN A 36 6.48 -24.52 11.41
CA ASN A 36 6.40 -24.54 9.95
C ASN A 36 5.06 -25.07 9.46
N ASP A 37 4.44 -25.99 10.21
CA ASP A 37 3.13 -26.55 9.88
C ASP A 37 2.00 -25.52 9.95
N MET A 38 2.19 -24.40 10.64
CA MET A 38 1.23 -23.31 10.71
C MET A 38 1.29 -22.40 9.48
N LEU A 39 2.44 -22.34 8.80
CA LEU A 39 2.65 -21.45 7.66
C LEU A 39 2.05 -22.05 6.39
N LYS A 40 1.01 -21.44 5.84
CA LYS A 40 0.33 -21.93 4.64
C LYS A 40 0.42 -20.94 3.49
N LEU A 41 0.89 -21.42 2.35
CA LEU A 41 0.94 -20.66 1.11
C LEU A 41 -0.43 -20.71 0.43
N THR A 42 -1.34 -19.85 0.83
CA THR A 42 -2.73 -19.82 0.35
C THR A 42 -3.06 -18.59 -0.46
N GLY A 43 -2.20 -17.58 -0.39
CA GLY A 43 -2.58 -16.21 -0.72
C GLY A 43 -3.38 -15.57 0.42
N VAL A 44 -3.97 -14.43 0.17
CA VAL A 44 -4.72 -13.63 1.15
C VAL A 44 -6.14 -13.43 0.66
N ALA A 45 -7.13 -13.69 1.53
CA ALA A 45 -8.57 -13.67 1.17
C ALA A 45 -9.02 -12.39 0.44
N ARG A 46 -8.55 -11.22 0.89
CA ARG A 46 -8.94 -9.94 0.28
C ARG A 46 -8.51 -9.78 -1.17
N TYR A 47 -7.53 -10.58 -1.64
CA TYR A 47 -7.08 -10.50 -3.04
C TYR A 47 -8.14 -10.99 -4.03
N ASP A 48 -9.08 -11.83 -3.61
CA ASP A 48 -10.14 -12.35 -4.47
C ASP A 48 -11.12 -11.27 -4.93
N GLY A 49 -11.22 -10.17 -4.14
CA GLY A 49 -12.00 -8.98 -4.49
C GLY A 49 -11.27 -8.00 -5.42
N LEU A 50 -9.94 -8.13 -5.59
CA LEU A 50 -9.13 -7.15 -6.33
C LEU A 50 -9.20 -7.33 -7.86
N LYS A 51 -10.38 -7.65 -8.39
CA LYS A 51 -10.60 -7.77 -9.84
C LYS A 51 -10.60 -6.39 -10.48
N ASN A 52 -9.79 -6.22 -11.52
CA ASN A 52 -9.61 -4.94 -12.18
C ASN A 52 -10.94 -4.36 -12.70
N SER A 53 -11.24 -3.12 -12.30
CA SER A 53 -12.38 -2.31 -12.76
C SER A 53 -11.96 -0.87 -13.10
N ASP A 54 -10.81 -0.72 -13.73
CA ASP A 54 -10.14 0.54 -14.04
C ASP A 54 -11.08 1.66 -14.53
N GLN A 55 -11.00 2.81 -13.87
CA GLN A 55 -11.79 4.02 -14.14
C GLN A 55 -10.90 5.22 -14.48
N LYS A 56 -9.70 5.00 -14.99
CA LYS A 56 -8.70 6.06 -15.24
C LYS A 56 -8.48 6.95 -14.01
N GLN A 57 -8.12 6.34 -12.90
CA GLN A 57 -7.90 7.02 -11.64
C GLN A 57 -6.44 6.86 -11.19
N ILE A 58 -5.79 7.95 -10.83
CA ILE A 58 -4.48 7.96 -10.18
C ILE A 58 -4.70 8.05 -8.66
N LEU A 59 -4.20 7.07 -7.94
CA LEU A 59 -4.29 7.03 -6.48
C LEU A 59 -2.96 7.47 -5.86
N ILE A 60 -2.97 8.54 -5.08
CA ILE A 60 -1.83 8.98 -4.27
C ILE A 60 -2.15 8.64 -2.81
N THR A 61 -1.40 7.71 -2.21
CA THR A 61 -1.68 7.23 -0.85
C THR A 61 -0.38 6.97 -0.07
N PRO A 62 0.23 8.02 0.49
CA PRO A 62 1.45 7.89 1.27
C PRO A 62 1.20 7.39 2.69
N THR A 63 2.20 6.75 3.27
CA THR A 63 2.22 6.37 4.68
C THR A 63 2.46 7.60 5.56
N TRP A 64 1.75 7.69 6.67
CA TRP A 64 1.97 8.73 7.67
C TRP A 64 3.38 8.68 8.29
N ARG A 65 3.77 9.75 8.99
CA ARG A 65 5.02 9.80 9.75
C ARG A 65 4.71 10.05 11.23
N ARG A 66 5.49 9.42 12.11
CA ARG A 66 5.25 9.49 13.57
C ARG A 66 5.32 10.91 14.11
N ASN A 67 6.18 11.75 13.57
CA ASN A 67 6.36 13.14 13.99
C ASN A 67 5.23 14.09 13.57
N ILE A 68 4.33 13.66 12.68
CA ILE A 68 3.20 14.47 12.21
C ILE A 68 1.86 13.97 12.75
N ALA A 69 1.77 12.72 13.15
CA ALA A 69 0.60 12.20 13.85
C ALA A 69 0.72 12.53 15.35
N ASN A 70 -0.37 12.96 15.97
CA ASN A 70 -0.38 13.12 17.42
C ASN A 70 0.00 11.80 18.09
N ALA A 71 1.03 11.82 18.93
CA ALA A 71 1.74 10.65 19.46
C ALA A 71 0.88 9.66 20.29
N ASN A 72 -0.35 10.01 20.65
CA ASN A 72 -1.24 9.19 21.49
C ASN A 72 -2.31 8.45 20.67
N VAL A 73 -1.90 7.75 19.64
CA VAL A 73 -2.77 7.13 18.62
C VAL A 73 -3.59 5.92 19.16
N ALA A 74 -3.29 5.39 20.34
CA ALA A 74 -3.98 4.18 20.81
C ALA A 74 -5.39 4.43 21.41
N HIS A 75 -5.68 5.60 22.01
CA HIS A 75 -6.93 5.81 22.75
C HIS A 75 -7.47 7.24 22.81
N VAL A 76 -6.95 8.21 22.06
CA VAL A 76 -7.40 9.62 22.09
C VAL A 76 -8.00 10.04 20.75
N LYS A 77 -9.11 10.79 20.77
CA LYS A 77 -9.63 11.51 19.60
C LYS A 77 -8.46 12.20 18.90
N LYS A 78 -8.23 11.82 17.65
CA LYS A 78 -7.16 12.36 16.82
C LYS A 78 -7.36 13.88 16.69
N GLY A 79 -6.66 14.64 17.51
CA GLY A 79 -6.68 16.08 17.46
C GLY A 79 -5.94 16.59 16.23
N HIS A 80 -6.34 17.75 15.74
CA HIS A 80 -5.63 18.49 14.71
C HIS A 80 -4.20 18.86 15.21
N ASN A 81 -3.20 18.73 14.36
CA ASN A 81 -1.83 19.15 14.63
C ASN A 81 -1.57 20.50 13.97
N GLU A 82 -1.53 21.56 14.75
CA GLU A 82 -1.32 22.94 14.26
C GLU A 82 0.01 23.15 13.53
N PHE A 83 1.01 22.29 13.78
CA PHE A 83 2.31 22.35 13.12
C PHE A 83 2.39 21.49 11.85
N PHE A 84 1.31 20.84 11.44
CA PHE A 84 1.30 19.95 10.29
C PHE A 84 1.76 20.63 9.00
N LYS A 85 1.32 21.85 8.73
CA LYS A 85 1.74 22.68 7.56
C LYS A 85 3.23 22.96 7.52
N ASN A 86 3.93 22.91 8.66
CA ASN A 86 5.38 23.11 8.73
C ASN A 86 6.17 21.82 8.44
N SER A 87 5.48 20.67 8.31
CA SER A 87 6.12 19.39 8.10
C SER A 87 6.57 19.22 6.65
N GLU A 88 7.67 18.47 6.48
CA GLU A 88 8.14 18.07 5.16
C GLU A 88 7.12 17.19 4.42
N TYR A 89 6.38 16.36 5.16
CA TYR A 89 5.29 15.55 4.62
C TYR A 89 4.23 16.43 3.93
N PHE A 90 3.76 17.46 4.62
CA PHE A 90 2.79 18.39 4.03
C PHE A 90 3.35 19.06 2.78
N ARG A 91 4.57 19.65 2.86
CA ARG A 91 5.17 20.36 1.72
C ARG A 91 5.28 19.48 0.48
N ILE A 92 5.78 18.25 0.64
CA ILE A 92 5.98 17.31 -0.46
C ILE A 92 4.65 16.94 -1.13
N TYR A 93 3.67 16.50 -0.35
CA TYR A 93 2.42 16.00 -0.92
C TYR A 93 1.47 17.12 -1.33
N ASN A 94 1.46 18.25 -0.61
CA ASN A 94 0.71 19.42 -1.02
C ASN A 94 1.22 19.99 -2.36
N SER A 95 2.54 20.01 -2.56
CA SER A 95 3.12 20.40 -3.85
C SER A 95 2.77 19.40 -4.96
N LEU A 96 2.76 18.11 -4.68
CA LEU A 96 2.46 17.10 -5.69
C LEU A 96 1.00 17.17 -6.17
N ILE A 97 0.05 17.27 -5.24
CA ILE A 97 -1.38 17.33 -5.60
C ILE A 97 -1.81 18.66 -6.21
N ASN A 98 -0.99 19.70 -6.10
CA ASN A 98 -1.22 21.01 -6.68
C ASN A 98 -0.25 21.33 -7.84
N ASP A 99 0.47 20.33 -8.36
CA ASP A 99 1.34 20.52 -9.51
C ASP A 99 0.50 20.74 -10.79
N GLU A 100 0.65 21.93 -11.37
CA GLU A 100 -0.14 22.34 -12.54
C GLU A 100 0.09 21.41 -13.74
N ARG A 101 1.32 20.99 -13.99
CA ARG A 101 1.65 20.09 -15.09
C ARG A 101 1.03 18.72 -14.90
N LEU A 102 1.04 18.18 -13.68
CA LEU A 102 0.38 16.91 -13.36
C LEU A 102 -1.12 17.01 -13.63
N ILE A 103 -1.76 18.08 -13.16
CA ILE A 103 -3.20 18.32 -13.33
C ILE A 103 -3.56 18.47 -14.82
N ASP A 104 -2.77 19.22 -15.57
CA ASP A 104 -3.04 19.46 -17.00
C ASP A 104 -2.88 18.17 -17.83
N GLU A 105 -1.85 17.36 -17.57
CA GLU A 105 -1.70 16.08 -18.25
C GLU A 105 -2.80 15.08 -17.82
N ALA A 106 -3.24 15.09 -16.56
CA ALA A 106 -4.35 14.27 -16.11
C ALA A 106 -5.67 14.65 -16.82
N LYS A 107 -5.96 15.93 -16.93
CA LYS A 107 -7.10 16.44 -17.72
C LYS A 107 -7.03 16.00 -19.19
N LYS A 108 -5.87 16.15 -19.80
CA LYS A 108 -5.63 15.82 -21.21
C LYS A 108 -5.89 14.35 -21.53
N TYR A 109 -5.48 13.43 -20.65
CA TYR A 109 -5.67 12.00 -20.83
C TYR A 109 -6.92 11.43 -20.15
N GLY A 110 -7.68 12.27 -19.45
CA GLY A 110 -8.95 11.92 -18.81
C GLY A 110 -8.81 11.09 -17.53
N TYR A 111 -7.71 11.28 -16.78
CA TYR A 111 -7.51 10.63 -15.51
C TYR A 111 -8.01 11.51 -14.35
N ARG A 112 -8.74 10.93 -13.41
CA ARG A 112 -9.01 11.55 -12.11
C ARG A 112 -7.80 11.37 -11.20
N ILE A 113 -7.59 12.30 -10.26
CA ILE A 113 -6.55 12.16 -9.22
C ILE A 113 -7.23 12.13 -7.86
N ILE A 114 -6.92 11.10 -7.09
CA ILE A 114 -7.37 10.96 -5.70
C ILE A 114 -6.16 10.98 -4.78
N TYR A 115 -6.19 11.82 -3.77
CA TYR A 115 -5.27 11.78 -2.66
C TYR A 115 -5.98 11.19 -1.43
N LEU A 116 -5.63 9.96 -1.11
CA LEU A 116 -6.19 9.23 0.03
C LEU A 116 -5.33 9.43 1.27
N LEU A 117 -5.84 10.19 2.23
CA LEU A 117 -5.14 10.42 3.48
C LEU A 117 -5.14 9.16 4.35
N HIS A 118 -3.99 8.84 4.93
CA HIS A 118 -3.90 7.78 5.92
C HIS A 118 -4.75 8.12 7.16
N PRO A 119 -5.41 7.14 7.83
CA PRO A 119 -6.24 7.39 9.02
C PRO A 119 -5.58 8.24 10.11
N ALA A 120 -4.26 8.09 10.31
CA ALA A 120 -3.50 8.85 11.30
C ALA A 120 -3.35 10.34 10.99
N VAL A 121 -3.60 10.77 9.76
CA VAL A 121 -3.51 12.18 9.32
C VAL A 121 -4.81 12.69 8.71
N SER A 122 -5.90 11.94 8.77
CA SER A 122 -7.20 12.35 8.23
C SER A 122 -7.76 13.61 8.88
N SER A 123 -7.38 13.90 10.12
CA SER A 123 -7.73 15.16 10.82
C SER A 123 -7.07 16.41 10.22
N GLN A 124 -6.10 16.24 9.32
CA GLN A 124 -5.37 17.32 8.66
C GLN A 124 -5.90 17.62 7.25
N LEU A 125 -7.05 17.07 6.87
CA LEU A 125 -7.63 17.23 5.53
C LEU A 125 -7.75 18.72 5.12
N GLU A 126 -8.18 19.57 6.05
CA GLU A 126 -8.40 20.99 5.81
C GLU A 126 -7.08 21.81 5.75
N ASP A 127 -5.95 21.20 6.06
CA ASP A 127 -4.66 21.87 5.95
C ASP A 127 -4.12 21.90 4.51
N PHE A 128 -4.52 20.90 3.69
CA PHE A 128 -4.10 20.84 2.30
C PHE A 128 -4.75 21.93 1.46
N ASP A 129 -3.97 22.52 0.57
CA ASP A 129 -4.50 23.45 -0.42
C ASP A 129 -5.37 22.69 -1.39
N ARG A 130 -6.58 23.18 -1.62
CA ARG A 130 -7.56 22.54 -2.49
C ARG A 130 -7.50 23.12 -3.90
N ASN A 131 -7.67 22.26 -4.87
CA ASN A 131 -7.95 22.62 -6.24
C ASN A 131 -9.21 21.87 -6.72
N ASP A 132 -9.79 22.30 -7.83
CA ASP A 132 -11.05 21.73 -8.35
C ASP A 132 -10.87 20.37 -9.03
N TYR A 133 -9.64 19.83 -9.09
CA TYR A 133 -9.34 18.64 -9.87
C TYR A 133 -8.94 17.42 -9.03
N VAL A 134 -8.20 17.64 -7.96
CA VAL A 134 -7.74 16.55 -7.08
C VAL A 134 -8.73 16.33 -5.95
N GLU A 135 -9.25 15.12 -5.86
CA GLU A 135 -10.15 14.72 -4.80
C GLU A 135 -9.35 14.29 -3.56
N LEU A 136 -9.55 15.01 -2.44
CA LEU A 136 -8.94 14.70 -1.15
C LEU A 136 -9.91 13.83 -0.33
N ILE A 137 -9.54 12.59 -0.06
CA ILE A 137 -10.39 11.63 0.67
C ILE A 137 -9.76 11.31 2.02
N PRO A 138 -10.42 11.62 3.16
CA PRO A 138 -9.99 11.13 4.47
C PRO A 138 -10.30 9.64 4.59
N ALA A 139 -9.36 8.83 5.06
CA ALA A 139 -9.65 7.44 5.34
C ALA A 139 -10.69 7.33 6.46
N ALA A 140 -11.80 6.67 6.17
CA ALA A 140 -12.92 6.41 7.08
C ALA A 140 -13.12 4.90 7.28
N SER A 141 -13.77 4.52 8.37
CA SER A 141 -14.00 3.10 8.71
C SER A 141 -14.98 2.39 7.77
N ASP A 142 -15.83 3.14 7.09
CA ASP A 142 -16.83 2.69 6.12
C ASP A 142 -16.36 2.80 4.66
N MET A 143 -15.10 3.18 4.45
CA MET A 143 -14.53 3.32 3.12
C MET A 143 -14.35 1.96 2.44
N ASN A 144 -14.78 1.86 1.20
CA ASN A 144 -14.52 0.70 0.36
C ASN A 144 -13.13 0.80 -0.30
N TYR A 145 -12.11 0.31 0.41
CA TYR A 145 -10.73 0.27 -0.10
C TYR A 145 -10.59 -0.58 -1.36
N GLU A 146 -11.30 -1.71 -1.43
CA GLU A 146 -11.30 -2.59 -2.60
C GLU A 146 -11.70 -1.80 -3.86
N LYS A 147 -12.80 -1.05 -3.78
CA LYS A 147 -13.27 -0.22 -4.89
C LYS A 147 -12.23 0.81 -5.31
N ILE A 148 -11.63 1.54 -4.35
CA ILE A 148 -10.60 2.55 -4.67
C ILE A 148 -9.41 1.90 -5.38
N LEU A 149 -8.94 0.74 -4.92
CA LEU A 149 -7.80 0.04 -5.51
C LEU A 149 -8.13 -0.54 -6.89
N THR A 150 -9.32 -1.10 -7.07
CA THR A 150 -9.72 -1.73 -8.34
C THR A 150 -10.04 -0.70 -9.43
N GLU A 151 -10.57 0.47 -9.06
CA GLU A 151 -10.83 1.57 -9.99
C GLU A 151 -9.58 2.39 -10.36
N SER A 152 -8.50 2.29 -9.59
CA SER A 152 -7.27 3.02 -9.87
C SER A 152 -6.42 2.35 -10.93
N SER A 153 -5.91 3.13 -11.88
CA SER A 153 -5.01 2.70 -12.97
C SER A 153 -3.55 2.68 -12.52
N LEU A 154 -3.17 3.59 -11.63
CA LEU A 154 -1.80 3.75 -11.12
C LEU A 154 -1.85 4.19 -9.66
N MET A 155 -0.88 3.74 -8.87
CA MET A 155 -0.72 4.16 -7.49
C MET A 155 0.64 4.81 -7.24
N VAL A 156 0.62 5.99 -6.60
CA VAL A 156 1.78 6.60 -5.96
C VAL A 156 1.72 6.30 -4.48
N THR A 157 2.75 5.67 -3.96
CA THR A 157 2.86 5.36 -2.53
C THR A 157 4.33 5.50 -2.07
N ASP A 158 4.60 5.12 -0.83
CA ASP A 158 5.97 5.10 -0.30
C ASP A 158 6.28 3.75 0.37
N TYR A 159 6.06 3.63 1.67
CA TYR A 159 6.37 2.43 2.47
C TYR A 159 5.11 1.65 2.89
N SER A 160 4.02 1.80 2.18
CA SER A 160 2.71 1.26 2.54
C SER A 160 2.56 -0.23 2.20
N GLY A 161 1.94 -0.99 3.09
CA GLY A 161 1.57 -2.38 2.83
C GLY A 161 0.53 -2.56 1.71
N VAL A 162 -0.24 -1.52 1.38
CA VAL A 162 -1.24 -1.56 0.29
C VAL A 162 -0.59 -1.74 -1.10
N GLN A 163 0.72 -1.53 -1.21
CA GLN A 163 1.47 -1.83 -2.43
C GLN A 163 1.28 -3.28 -2.91
N PHE A 164 1.17 -4.24 -1.99
CA PHE A 164 0.98 -5.65 -2.35
C PHE A 164 -0.41 -5.89 -2.95
N ASP A 165 -1.44 -5.25 -2.39
CA ASP A 165 -2.80 -5.33 -2.93
C ASP A 165 -2.88 -4.75 -4.35
N PHE A 166 -2.15 -3.68 -4.61
CA PHE A 166 -2.11 -3.04 -5.92
C PHE A 166 -1.27 -3.82 -6.93
N ALA A 167 -0.09 -4.31 -6.53
CA ALA A 167 0.78 -5.12 -7.37
C ALA A 167 0.15 -6.48 -7.73
N TYR A 168 -0.72 -7.04 -6.86
CA TYR A 168 -1.48 -8.25 -7.15
C TYR A 168 -2.35 -8.11 -8.41
N GLN A 169 -2.87 -6.91 -8.68
CA GLN A 169 -3.66 -6.59 -9.86
C GLN A 169 -2.81 -6.36 -11.13
N ARG A 170 -1.46 -6.44 -11.05
CA ARG A 170 -0.53 -6.10 -12.15
C ARG A 170 -0.70 -4.67 -12.67
N LYS A 171 -1.00 -3.74 -11.76
CA LYS A 171 -1.09 -2.31 -12.06
C LYS A 171 0.19 -1.58 -11.65
N PRO A 172 0.59 -0.51 -12.36
CA PRO A 172 1.83 0.19 -12.08
C PRO A 172 1.82 0.93 -10.74
N LEU A 173 2.97 0.87 -10.06
CA LEU A 173 3.25 1.63 -8.84
C LEU A 173 4.41 2.58 -9.07
N LEU A 174 4.36 3.74 -8.41
CA LEU A 174 5.48 4.66 -8.27
C LEU A 174 5.76 4.83 -6.77
N TYR A 175 7.01 4.58 -6.36
CA TYR A 175 7.42 4.76 -4.98
C TYR A 175 8.08 6.13 -4.82
N TYR A 176 7.43 7.03 -4.10
CA TYR A 176 7.96 8.37 -3.85
C TYR A 176 8.70 8.39 -2.51
N HIS A 177 10.03 8.34 -2.56
CA HIS A 177 10.95 8.22 -1.43
C HIS A 177 11.90 9.42 -1.33
N PRO A 178 11.43 10.65 -1.09
CA PRO A 178 12.30 11.80 -0.90
C PRO A 178 13.23 11.61 0.31
N ALA A 179 14.51 11.93 0.16
CA ALA A 179 15.49 11.77 1.24
C ALA A 179 15.13 12.60 2.50
N SER A 180 14.42 13.71 2.31
CA SER A 180 13.93 14.57 3.40
C SER A 180 12.74 13.97 4.17
N LEU A 181 12.11 12.89 3.65
CA LEU A 181 10.96 12.23 4.26
C LEU A 181 11.19 10.72 4.45
N PRO A 182 12.15 10.29 5.27
CA PRO A 182 12.45 8.88 5.47
C PRO A 182 11.28 8.13 6.16
N PRO A 183 11.26 6.79 6.11
CA PRO A 183 10.31 6.00 6.87
C PRO A 183 10.49 6.22 8.37
N HIS A 184 9.41 6.09 9.14
CA HIS A 184 9.45 6.24 10.59
C HIS A 184 9.65 4.91 11.34
N TYR A 185 9.92 3.83 10.63
CA TYR A 185 10.18 2.50 11.16
C TYR A 185 11.30 1.81 10.38
N GLU A 186 11.93 0.84 11.00
CA GLU A 186 12.95 0.02 10.36
C GLU A 186 12.33 -0.84 9.26
N GLN A 187 12.91 -0.78 8.06
CA GLN A 187 12.46 -1.57 6.92
C GLN A 187 12.74 -3.06 7.14
N SER A 188 11.82 -3.91 6.71
CA SER A 188 12.01 -5.36 6.75
C SER A 188 13.16 -5.77 5.82
N LYS A 189 14.04 -6.64 6.30
CA LYS A 189 15.07 -7.27 5.46
C LYS A 189 14.50 -8.31 4.48
N ALA A 190 13.24 -8.71 4.68
CA ALA A 190 12.57 -9.66 3.81
C ALA A 190 12.05 -9.05 2.50
N TYR A 191 11.95 -7.73 2.44
CA TYR A 191 11.55 -6.97 1.25
C TYR A 191 12.52 -5.81 1.05
N GLN A 192 13.22 -5.82 -0.06
CA GLN A 192 14.22 -4.81 -0.41
C GLN A 192 13.73 -4.02 -1.62
N TYR A 193 13.44 -2.73 -1.43
CA TYR A 193 12.86 -1.89 -2.48
C TYR A 193 13.72 -1.85 -3.77
N ASP A 194 15.04 -1.88 -3.65
CA ASP A 194 15.95 -1.90 -4.80
C ASP A 194 15.80 -3.17 -5.67
N LYS A 195 15.35 -4.28 -5.09
CA LYS A 195 15.23 -5.58 -5.77
C LYS A 195 13.79 -6.02 -6.00
N ASP A 196 12.94 -5.78 -4.98
CA ASP A 196 11.62 -6.40 -4.89
C ASP A 196 10.49 -5.42 -5.26
N ALA A 197 10.78 -4.11 -5.40
CA ALA A 197 9.76 -3.10 -5.70
C ALA A 197 9.04 -3.39 -7.03
N PHE A 198 7.74 -3.18 -7.03
CA PHE A 198 6.85 -3.38 -8.18
C PHE A 198 6.72 -2.14 -9.07
N GLY A 199 7.64 -1.20 -8.94
CA GLY A 199 7.70 0.05 -9.69
C GLY A 199 9.00 0.81 -9.40
N PRO A 200 9.28 1.91 -10.10
CA PRO A 200 10.46 2.72 -9.87
C PRO A 200 10.40 3.46 -8.53
N ILE A 201 11.59 3.62 -7.92
CA ILE A 201 11.76 4.43 -6.72
C ILE A 201 12.24 5.81 -7.15
N ILE A 202 11.53 6.84 -6.71
CA ILE A 202 11.72 8.22 -7.13
C ILE A 202 11.92 9.09 -5.88
N ASP A 203 12.94 9.93 -5.89
CA ASP A 203 13.34 10.72 -4.73
C ASP A 203 13.08 12.22 -4.85
N ASN A 204 12.65 12.70 -6.03
CA ASN A 204 12.44 14.11 -6.27
C ASN A 204 11.13 14.43 -6.99
N HIS A 205 10.63 15.65 -6.77
CA HIS A 205 9.35 16.13 -7.27
C HIS A 205 9.25 16.14 -8.80
N LYS A 206 10.28 16.64 -9.47
CA LYS A 206 10.28 16.74 -10.93
C LYS A 206 10.14 15.38 -11.59
N GLU A 207 10.85 14.38 -11.07
CA GLU A 207 10.84 13.03 -11.65
C GLU A 207 9.54 12.30 -11.36
N ILE A 208 8.94 12.43 -10.14
CA ILE A 208 7.64 11.81 -9.89
C ILE A 208 6.55 12.36 -10.81
N VAL A 209 6.53 13.67 -11.06
CA VAL A 209 5.60 14.28 -12.01
C VAL A 209 5.88 13.80 -13.44
N ASN A 210 7.15 13.71 -13.87
CA ASN A 210 7.52 13.17 -15.19
C ASN A 210 6.99 11.75 -15.37
N GLN A 211 7.23 10.86 -14.41
CA GLN A 211 6.79 9.47 -14.48
C GLN A 211 5.27 9.35 -14.50
N LEU A 212 4.56 10.15 -13.70
CA LEU A 212 3.09 10.19 -13.71
C LEU A 212 2.55 10.60 -15.08
N CYS A 213 3.11 11.66 -15.68
CA CYS A 213 2.72 12.12 -17.01
C CYS A 213 3.00 11.06 -18.08
N GLU A 214 4.15 10.39 -18.01
CA GLU A 214 4.51 9.32 -18.94
C GLU A 214 3.56 8.12 -18.84
N TYR A 215 3.26 7.67 -17.61
CA TYR A 215 2.31 6.56 -17.40
C TYR A 215 0.91 6.90 -17.91
N MET A 216 0.37 8.09 -17.61
CA MET A 216 -0.94 8.50 -18.12
C MET A 216 -0.98 8.56 -19.65
N LYS A 217 0.09 9.06 -20.29
CA LYS A 217 0.24 9.09 -21.74
C LYS A 217 0.21 7.68 -22.36
N ASN A 218 0.80 6.71 -21.68
CA ASN A 218 0.94 5.33 -22.16
C ASN A 218 -0.16 4.38 -21.60
N GLY A 219 -1.27 4.91 -21.08
CA GLY A 219 -2.41 4.11 -20.63
C GLY A 219 -2.22 3.42 -19.27
N CYS A 220 -1.24 3.84 -18.48
CA CYS A 220 -0.91 3.26 -17.17
C CYS A 220 -0.64 1.75 -17.22
N GLU A 221 0.08 1.28 -18.22
CA GLU A 221 0.50 -0.13 -18.28
C GLU A 221 1.72 -0.38 -17.38
N MET A 222 1.67 -1.47 -16.62
CA MET A 222 2.80 -1.90 -15.79
C MET A 222 3.94 -2.39 -16.69
N LYS A 223 5.17 -1.88 -16.45
CA LYS A 223 6.33 -2.27 -17.24
C LYS A 223 6.65 -3.76 -17.05
N PRO A 224 7.11 -4.48 -18.11
CA PRO A 224 7.31 -5.94 -18.06
C PRO A 224 8.22 -6.40 -16.91
N GLU A 225 9.25 -5.66 -16.58
CA GLU A 225 10.16 -5.95 -15.46
C GLU A 225 9.47 -6.01 -14.11
N TYR A 226 8.45 -5.15 -13.88
CA TYR A 226 7.68 -5.13 -12.63
C TYR A 226 6.57 -6.18 -12.64
N VAL A 227 6.01 -6.50 -13.79
CA VAL A 227 5.12 -7.67 -13.96
C VAL A 227 5.88 -8.94 -13.58
N GLU A 228 7.11 -9.12 -14.06
CA GLU A 228 7.94 -10.27 -13.72
C GLU A 228 8.24 -10.35 -12.22
N ARG A 229 8.54 -9.21 -11.57
CA ARG A 229 8.73 -9.16 -10.10
C ARG A 229 7.46 -9.56 -9.34
N ALA A 230 6.31 -9.07 -9.77
CA ALA A 230 5.03 -9.44 -9.16
C ALA A 230 4.72 -10.94 -9.33
N ASN A 231 4.97 -11.50 -10.53
CA ASN A 231 4.79 -12.92 -10.79
C ASN A 231 5.71 -13.83 -9.96
N LYS A 232 6.93 -13.36 -9.67
CA LYS A 232 7.85 -14.06 -8.76
C LYS A 232 7.47 -13.92 -7.28
N PHE A 233 6.81 -12.82 -6.93
CA PHE A 233 6.45 -12.53 -5.55
C PHE A 233 5.19 -13.29 -5.12
N PHE A 234 4.10 -13.20 -5.87
CA PHE A 234 2.83 -13.83 -5.54
C PHE A 234 2.82 -15.30 -5.96
N ALA A 235 2.41 -16.17 -5.02
CA ALA A 235 2.29 -17.59 -5.33
C ALA A 235 1.11 -17.92 -6.25
N TYR A 236 0.07 -17.10 -6.21
CA TYR A 236 -1.18 -17.27 -6.95
C TYR A 236 -1.66 -15.93 -7.49
N GLU A 237 -2.34 -15.97 -8.64
CA GLU A 237 -2.94 -14.81 -9.32
C GLU A 237 -4.34 -15.11 -9.89
N ASP A 238 -4.94 -16.19 -9.40
CA ASP A 238 -6.19 -16.78 -9.92
C ASP A 238 -7.45 -16.28 -9.22
N PHE A 239 -7.32 -15.44 -8.18
CA PHE A 239 -8.44 -14.95 -7.36
C PHE A 239 -9.25 -16.08 -6.67
N GLU A 240 -8.59 -17.17 -6.32
CA GLU A 240 -9.17 -18.34 -5.62
C GLU A 240 -8.53 -18.54 -4.23
N ASN A 241 -8.06 -17.47 -3.61
CA ASN A 241 -7.36 -17.52 -2.33
C ASN A 241 -8.30 -17.99 -1.19
N CYS A 242 -9.55 -17.54 -1.20
CA CYS A 242 -10.56 -17.96 -0.21
C CYS A 242 -10.80 -19.47 -0.24
N GLU A 243 -10.82 -20.08 -1.43
CA GLU A 243 -11.01 -21.53 -1.55
C GLU A 243 -9.82 -22.30 -0.94
N ARG A 244 -8.59 -21.85 -1.20
CA ARG A 244 -7.38 -22.45 -0.60
C ARG A 244 -7.37 -22.32 0.92
N ILE A 245 -7.72 -21.14 1.42
CA ILE A 245 -7.82 -20.86 2.86
C ILE A 245 -8.89 -21.77 3.49
N PHE A 246 -10.06 -21.89 2.87
CA PHE A 246 -11.12 -22.76 3.36
C PHE A 246 -10.66 -24.22 3.45
N LYS A 247 -9.94 -24.73 2.44
CA LYS A 247 -9.39 -26.10 2.46
C LYS A 247 -8.44 -26.32 3.64
N GLU A 248 -7.56 -25.36 3.96
CA GLU A 248 -6.66 -25.47 5.11
C GLU A 248 -7.42 -25.42 6.45
N ILE A 249 -8.43 -24.56 6.56
CA ILE A 249 -9.30 -24.51 7.75
C ILE A 249 -10.06 -25.83 7.90
N TYR A 250 -10.61 -26.37 6.82
CA TYR A 250 -11.36 -27.61 6.85
C TYR A 250 -10.52 -28.81 7.32
N LYS A 251 -9.27 -28.90 6.90
CA LYS A 251 -8.32 -29.93 7.37
C LYS A 251 -8.16 -29.89 8.89
N LEU A 252 -8.00 -28.69 9.48
CA LEU A 252 -7.87 -28.56 10.94
C LEU A 252 -9.10 -29.08 11.70
N TYR A 253 -10.27 -28.96 11.12
CA TYR A 253 -11.50 -29.52 11.72
C TYR A 253 -11.61 -31.04 11.52
N SER A 254 -11.27 -31.54 10.34
CA SER A 254 -11.38 -33.00 10.04
C SER A 254 -10.34 -33.84 10.79
N ASP A 255 -9.16 -33.29 11.09
CA ASP A 255 -8.11 -34.00 11.84
C ASP A 255 -8.37 -34.03 13.36
N ASN A 256 -9.38 -33.30 13.85
CA ASN A 256 -9.79 -33.24 15.25
C ASN A 256 -11.06 -34.07 15.57
N PHE A 257 -11.61 -34.77 14.60
CA PHE A 257 -12.73 -35.70 14.73
C PHE A 257 -12.38 -37.10 14.19
#